data_ca705d94aae419323224103126dfd8dc
#
_entry.id   ca705d94aae419323224103126dfd8dc
#
_cell.length_a   1.000
_cell.length_b   1.000
_cell.length_c   1.000
_cell.angle_alpha   90.00
_cell.angle_beta   90.00
_cell.angle_gamma   90.00
#
_symmetry.space_group_name_H-M   'P 1'
#
loop_
_entity.id
_entity.type
_entity.pdbx_description
1 polymer ?
#
loop_
_entity_poly.entity_id
_entity_poly.type
_entity_poly.pdbx_seq_one_letter_code
_entity_poly.pdbx_strand_id
1 'polypeptide(L)'
;MENGLAQGIGGIAFMVGVMAFWQKDDLRFRYQMMVFCFIMGVHFALLGATVAAIGVVINGIRSFASIKTQSRKVMWFFIALMWLMTLPNITHFFELLTVIGSSVATWALFSKQGIALRSLILFNSFCWVNHNLWLGSIGGSLVESTFIVTNLLTIYRLFHAQERLSQTQNNQFLASNTESSTD
;
A
#
# COMPACT_ATOMS: atom_id res chain seq x y z
N MET A 1 -5.52 -8.13 30.97
CA MET A 1 -6.42 -8.66 29.91
C MET A 1 -6.49 -7.74 28.70
N GLU A 2 -6.46 -6.43 28.86
CA GLU A 2 -6.53 -5.44 27.76
C GLU A 2 -5.39 -5.58 26.73
N ASN A 3 -4.16 -5.81 27.19
CA ASN A 3 -3.01 -6.00 26.29
C ASN A 3 -3.14 -7.25 25.39
N GLY A 4 -3.78 -8.33 25.87
CA GLY A 4 -3.98 -9.54 25.06
C GLY A 4 -4.99 -9.32 23.92
N LEU A 5 -6.07 -8.58 24.17
CA LEU A 5 -7.06 -8.22 23.17
C LEU A 5 -6.43 -7.32 22.09
N ALA A 6 -5.69 -6.28 22.51
CA ALA A 6 -5.00 -5.39 21.59
C ALA A 6 -4.01 -6.15 20.70
N GLN A 7 -3.19 -7.05 21.26
CA GLN A 7 -2.24 -7.86 20.49
C GLN A 7 -2.95 -8.82 19.52
N GLY A 8 -4.07 -9.43 19.91
CA GLY A 8 -4.87 -10.26 19.03
C GLY A 8 -5.42 -9.49 17.81
N ILE A 9 -5.94 -8.27 18.05
CA ILE A 9 -6.42 -7.38 16.98
C ILE A 9 -5.27 -6.96 16.08
N GLY A 10 -4.08 -6.65 16.64
CA GLY A 10 -2.88 -6.34 15.87
C GLY A 10 -2.44 -7.49 14.97
N GLY A 11 -2.51 -8.74 15.46
CA GLY A 11 -2.24 -9.95 14.66
C GLY A 11 -3.22 -10.11 13.49
N ILE A 12 -4.52 -9.88 13.71
CA ILE A 12 -5.53 -9.90 12.65
C ILE A 12 -5.23 -8.80 11.60
N ALA A 13 -4.91 -7.58 12.05
CA ALA A 13 -4.53 -6.49 11.17
C ALA A 13 -3.32 -6.84 10.31
N PHE A 14 -2.29 -7.43 10.90
CA PHE A 14 -1.09 -7.87 10.17
C PHE A 14 -1.44 -8.88 9.08
N MET A 15 -2.25 -9.89 9.37
CA MET A 15 -2.68 -10.87 8.37
C MET A 15 -3.44 -10.22 7.20
N VAL A 16 -4.36 -9.30 7.50
CA VAL A 16 -5.09 -8.55 6.46
C VAL A 16 -4.14 -7.69 5.63
N GLY A 17 -3.14 -7.07 6.26
CA GLY A 17 -2.10 -6.30 5.58
C GLY A 17 -1.28 -7.15 4.61
N VAL A 18 -0.79 -8.31 5.05
CA VAL A 18 -0.06 -9.26 4.19
C VAL A 18 -0.93 -9.72 3.03
N MET A 19 -2.19 -10.07 3.27
CA MET A 19 -3.15 -10.45 2.22
C MET A 19 -3.37 -9.31 1.22
N ALA A 20 -3.39 -8.05 1.66
CA ALA A 20 -3.52 -6.89 0.78
C ALA A 20 -2.34 -6.80 -0.19
N PHE A 21 -1.12 -6.94 0.29
CA PHE A 21 0.07 -6.91 -0.58
C PHE A 21 0.20 -8.11 -1.51
N TRP A 22 -0.39 -9.24 -1.14
CA TRP A 22 -0.46 -10.44 -2.00
C TRP A 22 -1.47 -10.34 -3.13
N GLN A 23 -2.38 -9.37 -3.08
CA GLN A 23 -3.41 -9.14 -4.09
C GLN A 23 -2.81 -8.64 -5.41
N LYS A 24 -3.27 -9.22 -6.53
CA LYS A 24 -2.95 -8.72 -7.88
C LYS A 24 -3.91 -7.62 -8.33
N ASP A 25 -5.15 -7.69 -7.86
CA ASP A 25 -6.22 -6.74 -8.18
C ASP A 25 -6.08 -5.47 -7.32
N ASP A 26 -5.99 -4.32 -7.98
CA ASP A 26 -5.76 -3.04 -7.31
C ASP A 26 -6.97 -2.57 -6.50
N LEU A 27 -8.19 -2.92 -6.92
CA LEU A 27 -9.40 -2.56 -6.18
C LEU A 27 -9.47 -3.35 -4.86
N ARG A 28 -9.22 -4.65 -4.92
CA ARG A 28 -9.16 -5.51 -3.73
C ARG A 28 -8.03 -5.10 -2.80
N PHE A 29 -6.87 -4.75 -3.34
CA PHE A 29 -5.76 -4.21 -2.56
C PHE A 29 -6.18 -2.97 -1.76
N ARG A 30 -6.84 -1.99 -2.40
CA ARG A 30 -7.29 -0.75 -1.76
C ARG A 30 -8.34 -1.02 -0.67
N TYR A 31 -9.30 -1.93 -0.91
CA TYR A 31 -10.27 -2.34 0.09
C TYR A 31 -9.61 -3.02 1.30
N GLN A 32 -8.70 -3.93 1.06
CA GLN A 32 -7.98 -4.63 2.14
C GLN A 32 -7.09 -3.65 2.93
N MET A 33 -6.43 -2.70 2.27
CA MET A 33 -5.67 -1.65 2.95
C MET A 33 -6.56 -0.73 3.79
N MET A 34 -7.76 -0.41 3.33
CA MET A 34 -8.75 0.31 4.13
C MET A 34 -9.11 -0.48 5.40
N VAL A 35 -9.48 -1.75 5.24
CA VAL A 35 -9.84 -2.63 6.36
C VAL A 35 -8.68 -2.78 7.33
N PHE A 36 -7.47 -3.03 6.83
CA PHE A 36 -6.24 -3.09 7.62
C PHE A 36 -6.06 -1.83 8.47
N CYS A 37 -6.18 -0.64 7.87
CA CYS A 37 -6.02 0.62 8.58
C CYS A 37 -7.06 0.81 9.68
N PHE A 38 -8.31 0.44 9.47
CA PHE A 38 -9.35 0.56 10.52
C PHE A 38 -9.12 -0.42 11.67
N ILE A 39 -8.72 -1.66 11.37
CA ILE A 39 -8.37 -2.64 12.41
C ILE A 39 -7.16 -2.15 13.22
N MET A 40 -6.13 -1.62 12.55
CA MET A 40 -4.98 -1.00 13.21
C MET A 40 -5.35 0.23 14.03
N GLY A 41 -6.35 1.00 13.58
CA GLY A 41 -6.89 2.13 14.35
C GLY A 41 -7.48 1.68 15.69
N VAL A 42 -8.25 0.60 15.69
CA VAL A 42 -8.78 -0.02 16.92
C VAL A 42 -7.64 -0.55 17.79
N HIS A 43 -6.66 -1.24 17.20
CA HIS A 43 -5.48 -1.74 17.91
C HIS A 43 -4.74 -0.60 18.65
N PHE A 44 -4.42 0.49 17.97
CA PHE A 44 -3.73 1.64 18.58
C PHE A 44 -4.58 2.36 19.60
N ALA A 45 -5.90 2.46 19.39
CA ALA A 45 -6.83 3.05 20.38
C ALA A 45 -6.84 2.24 21.68
N LEU A 46 -6.87 0.92 21.61
CA LEU A 46 -6.80 0.03 22.78
C LEU A 46 -5.45 0.11 23.52
N LEU A 47 -4.38 0.44 22.80
CA LEU A 47 -3.06 0.68 23.41
C LEU A 47 -2.89 2.10 23.96
N GLY A 48 -3.92 2.98 23.85
CA GLY A 48 -3.84 4.38 24.27
C GLY A 48 -3.00 5.26 23.32
N ALA A 49 -2.56 4.74 22.15
CA ALA A 49 -1.76 5.46 21.18
C ALA A 49 -2.65 6.30 20.23
N THR A 50 -3.31 7.33 20.80
CA THR A 50 -4.34 8.12 20.11
C THR A 50 -3.85 8.75 18.80
N VAL A 51 -2.63 9.32 18.77
CA VAL A 51 -2.07 9.96 17.56
C VAL A 51 -1.87 8.94 16.44
N ALA A 52 -1.34 7.76 16.76
CA ALA A 52 -1.18 6.67 15.79
C ALA A 52 -2.55 6.16 15.29
N ALA A 53 -3.53 6.01 16.20
CA ALA A 53 -4.89 5.61 15.84
C ALA A 53 -5.54 6.58 14.84
N ILE A 54 -5.47 7.88 15.10
CA ILE A 54 -5.97 8.92 14.18
C ILE A 54 -5.25 8.85 12.83
N GLY A 55 -3.92 8.73 12.84
CA GLY A 55 -3.10 8.67 11.61
C GLY A 55 -3.49 7.50 10.71
N VAL A 56 -3.64 6.29 11.25
CA VAL A 56 -4.03 5.12 10.44
C VAL A 56 -5.48 5.18 9.99
N VAL A 57 -6.39 5.77 10.77
CA VAL A 57 -7.79 6.02 10.34
C VAL A 57 -7.82 6.96 9.13
N ILE A 58 -7.03 8.05 9.14
CA ILE A 58 -6.88 8.95 7.99
C ILE A 58 -6.36 8.17 6.76
N ASN A 59 -5.37 7.28 6.94
CA ASN A 59 -4.88 6.42 5.88
C ASN A 59 -5.96 5.46 5.35
N GLY A 60 -6.82 4.94 6.20
CA GLY A 60 -7.99 4.13 5.81
C GLY A 60 -8.98 4.93 4.97
N ILE A 61 -9.34 6.14 5.41
CA ILE A 61 -10.23 7.05 4.68
C ILE A 61 -9.63 7.41 3.32
N ARG A 62 -8.32 7.68 3.25
CA ARG A 62 -7.60 7.93 1.99
C ARG A 62 -7.69 6.73 1.06
N SER A 63 -7.47 5.51 1.56
CA SER A 63 -7.59 4.29 0.77
C SER A 63 -9.01 4.13 0.21
N PHE A 64 -10.03 4.33 1.03
CA PHE A 64 -11.42 4.34 0.60
C PHE A 64 -11.72 5.43 -0.43
N ALA A 65 -11.27 6.67 -0.21
CA ALA A 65 -11.46 7.76 -1.15
C ALA A 65 -10.84 7.42 -2.52
N SER A 66 -9.68 6.75 -2.54
CA SER A 66 -9.02 6.34 -3.78
C SER A 66 -9.78 5.27 -4.57
N ILE A 67 -10.73 4.54 -3.95
CA ILE A 67 -11.66 3.61 -4.61
C ILE A 67 -12.77 4.38 -5.33
N LYS A 68 -13.27 5.42 -4.68
CA LYS A 68 -14.45 6.18 -5.14
C LYS A 68 -14.12 7.27 -6.16
N THR A 69 -12.92 7.83 -6.07
CA THR A 69 -12.52 8.94 -6.92
C THR A 69 -11.02 8.93 -7.23
N GLN A 70 -10.69 9.30 -8.46
CA GLN A 70 -9.33 9.58 -8.91
C GLN A 70 -9.08 11.11 -9.00
N SER A 71 -9.86 11.91 -8.25
CA SER A 71 -9.78 13.35 -8.28
C SER A 71 -8.44 13.86 -7.77
N ARG A 72 -7.74 14.65 -8.59
CA ARG A 72 -6.49 15.31 -8.19
C ARG A 72 -6.67 16.24 -6.98
N LYS A 73 -7.86 16.85 -6.83
CA LYS A 73 -8.13 17.73 -5.68
C LYS A 73 -8.15 16.94 -4.37
N VAL A 74 -8.78 15.76 -4.37
CA VAL A 74 -8.82 14.86 -3.21
C VAL A 74 -7.43 14.32 -2.90
N MET A 75 -6.66 13.95 -3.90
CA MET A 75 -5.26 13.53 -3.76
C MET A 75 -4.42 14.62 -3.06
N TRP A 76 -4.46 15.86 -3.57
CA TRP A 76 -3.71 16.97 -3.00
C TRP A 76 -4.17 17.34 -1.60
N PHE A 77 -5.47 17.22 -1.31
CA PHE A 77 -5.99 17.39 0.04
C PHE A 77 -5.32 16.43 1.03
N PHE A 78 -5.23 15.12 0.72
CA PHE A 78 -4.58 14.15 1.60
C PHE A 78 -3.07 14.37 1.70
N ILE A 79 -2.40 14.76 0.62
CA ILE A 79 -0.97 15.10 0.66
C ILE A 79 -0.75 16.33 1.55
N ALA A 80 -1.52 17.39 1.35
CA ALA A 80 -1.41 18.61 2.15
C ALA A 80 -1.72 18.36 3.63
N LEU A 81 -2.77 17.57 3.93
CA LEU A 81 -3.13 17.19 5.30
C LEU A 81 -1.97 16.47 6.00
N MET A 82 -1.32 15.54 5.30
CA MET A 82 -0.19 14.77 5.83
C MET A 82 1.00 15.69 6.14
N TRP A 83 1.37 16.58 5.22
CA TRP A 83 2.44 17.55 5.45
C TRP A 83 2.12 18.51 6.59
N LEU A 84 0.89 19.02 6.65
CA LEU A 84 0.44 19.93 7.70
C LEU A 84 0.51 19.30 9.09
N MET A 85 0.15 18.02 9.21
CA MET A 85 0.18 17.31 10.49
C MET A 85 1.60 16.88 10.90
N THR A 86 2.48 16.64 9.94
CA THR A 86 3.81 16.07 10.22
C THR A 86 4.89 17.14 10.31
N LEU A 87 4.85 18.16 9.45
CA LEU A 87 5.90 19.18 9.33
C LEU A 87 6.30 19.83 10.66
N PRO A 88 5.37 20.19 11.56
CA PRO A 88 5.72 20.80 12.84
C PRO A 88 6.51 19.91 13.80
N ASN A 89 6.47 18.59 13.57
CA ASN A 89 7.06 17.59 14.46
C ASN A 89 8.32 16.93 13.85
N ILE A 90 8.73 17.29 12.63
CA ILE A 90 9.93 16.75 11.99
C ILE A 90 11.17 17.30 12.69
N THR A 91 11.95 16.41 13.30
CA THR A 91 13.22 16.74 13.95
C THR A 91 14.41 16.09 13.24
N HIS A 92 14.19 15.01 12.48
CA HIS A 92 15.23 14.24 11.82
C HIS A 92 14.86 13.91 10.36
N PHE A 93 15.92 13.73 9.55
CA PHE A 93 15.76 13.37 8.12
C PHE A 93 14.96 12.08 7.89
N PHE A 94 15.12 11.08 8.77
CA PHE A 94 14.39 9.82 8.65
C PHE A 94 12.87 9.98 8.83
N GLU A 95 12.43 10.95 9.62
CA GLU A 95 11.00 11.31 9.74
C GLU A 95 10.46 11.88 8.43
N LEU A 96 11.27 12.70 7.73
CA LEU A 96 10.92 13.25 6.42
C LEU A 96 10.71 12.15 5.37
N LEU A 97 11.46 11.03 5.44
CA LEU A 97 11.29 9.90 4.52
C LEU A 97 9.87 9.33 4.59
N THR A 98 9.27 9.24 5.79
CA THR A 98 7.91 8.70 5.95
C THR A 98 6.87 9.60 5.27
N VAL A 99 7.05 10.91 5.33
CA VAL A 99 6.16 11.89 4.69
C VAL A 99 6.29 11.84 3.17
N ILE A 100 7.51 11.78 2.66
CA ILE A 100 7.79 11.65 1.24
C ILE A 100 7.21 10.33 0.71
N GLY A 101 7.53 9.21 1.35
CA GLY A 101 7.02 7.89 0.97
C GLY A 101 5.49 7.85 0.95
N SER A 102 4.85 8.35 2.01
CA SER A 102 3.40 8.40 2.11
C SER A 102 2.75 9.36 1.09
N SER A 103 3.42 10.45 0.74
CA SER A 103 2.96 11.36 -0.33
C SER A 103 3.01 10.68 -1.70
N VAL A 104 4.10 9.96 -1.99
CA VAL A 104 4.25 9.14 -3.21
C VAL A 104 3.19 8.05 -3.25
N ALA A 105 2.94 7.34 -2.14
CA ALA A 105 1.90 6.34 -2.04
C ALA A 105 0.50 6.94 -2.25
N THR A 106 0.23 8.14 -1.73
CA THR A 106 -1.03 8.85 -1.96
C THR A 106 -1.20 9.17 -3.44
N TRP A 107 -0.18 9.74 -4.08
CA TRP A 107 -0.21 10.00 -5.51
C TRP A 107 -0.42 8.71 -6.32
N ALA A 108 0.25 7.63 -5.97
CA ALA A 108 0.11 6.33 -6.62
C ALA A 108 -1.32 5.80 -6.55
N LEU A 109 -1.95 5.85 -5.37
CA LEU A 109 -3.32 5.38 -5.14
C LEU A 109 -4.36 6.14 -5.99
N PHE A 110 -4.13 7.41 -6.29
CA PHE A 110 -5.06 8.24 -7.07
C PHE A 110 -4.73 8.32 -8.55
N SER A 111 -3.55 7.85 -8.99
CA SER A 111 -3.06 8.10 -10.36
C SER A 111 -2.53 6.87 -11.08
N LYS A 112 -2.28 5.77 -10.39
CA LYS A 112 -1.61 4.59 -10.93
C LYS A 112 -2.38 3.31 -10.66
N GLN A 113 -2.09 2.27 -11.45
CA GLN A 113 -2.67 0.93 -11.34
C GLN A 113 -1.60 -0.12 -11.67
N GLY A 114 -1.86 -1.38 -11.32
CA GLY A 114 -1.02 -2.52 -11.65
C GLY A 114 0.39 -2.40 -11.11
N ILE A 115 1.38 -2.73 -11.93
CA ILE A 115 2.80 -2.74 -11.54
C ILE A 115 3.28 -1.35 -11.09
N ALA A 116 2.87 -0.28 -11.79
CA ALA A 116 3.27 1.07 -11.44
C ALA A 116 2.78 1.50 -10.04
N LEU A 117 1.54 1.16 -9.68
CA LEU A 117 1.02 1.36 -8.32
C LEU A 117 1.88 0.60 -7.30
N ARG A 118 2.14 -0.68 -7.55
CA ARG A 118 2.91 -1.54 -6.64
C ARG A 118 4.35 -1.06 -6.45
N SER A 119 5.02 -0.60 -7.51
CA SER A 119 6.38 -0.07 -7.42
C SER A 119 6.46 1.19 -6.56
N LEU A 120 5.47 2.08 -6.66
CA LEU A 120 5.43 3.29 -5.85
C LEU A 120 5.06 3.01 -4.38
N ILE A 121 4.19 2.02 -4.13
CA ILE A 121 3.92 1.53 -2.77
C ILE A 121 5.16 0.86 -2.18
N LEU A 122 5.92 0.10 -2.98
CA LEU A 122 7.18 -0.49 -2.56
C LEU A 122 8.20 0.59 -2.14
N PHE A 123 8.30 1.69 -2.89
CA PHE A 123 9.12 2.84 -2.50
C PHE A 123 8.68 3.40 -1.13
N ASN A 124 7.38 3.54 -0.89
CA ASN A 124 6.87 3.94 0.42
C ASN A 124 7.32 2.99 1.54
N SER A 125 7.20 1.68 1.34
CA SER A 125 7.65 0.69 2.34
C SER A 125 9.17 0.77 2.61
N PHE A 126 9.98 1.07 1.59
CA PHE A 126 11.41 1.34 1.80
C PHE A 126 11.65 2.60 2.65
N CYS A 127 10.86 3.65 2.47
CA CYS A 127 10.95 4.84 3.32
C CYS A 127 10.62 4.50 4.78
N TRP A 128 9.54 3.74 5.00
CA TRP A 128 9.09 3.35 6.33
C TRP A 128 10.05 2.37 7.03
N VAL A 129 10.62 1.39 6.33
CA VAL A 129 11.58 0.46 6.95
C VAL A 129 12.85 1.18 7.39
N ASN A 130 13.35 2.15 6.59
CA ASN A 130 14.49 2.95 6.98
C ASN A 130 14.21 3.80 8.24
N HIS A 131 13.03 4.42 8.30
CA HIS A 131 12.60 5.15 9.50
C HIS A 131 12.52 4.21 10.72
N ASN A 132 11.90 3.04 10.59
CA ASN A 132 11.74 2.08 11.68
C ASN A 132 13.10 1.53 12.17
N LEU A 133 14.04 1.27 11.26
CA LEU A 133 15.41 0.86 11.60
C LEU A 133 16.15 1.96 12.36
N TRP A 134 16.06 3.20 11.89
CA TRP A 134 16.65 4.35 12.57
C TRP A 134 16.06 4.55 13.97
N LEU A 135 14.76 4.37 14.12
CA LEU A 135 14.06 4.48 15.40
C LEU A 135 14.36 3.30 16.36
N GLY A 136 14.96 2.22 15.88
CA GLY A 136 15.17 1.00 16.64
C GLY A 136 13.88 0.17 16.84
N SER A 137 12.87 0.40 16.03
CA SER A 137 11.59 -0.34 16.08
C SER A 137 11.71 -1.69 15.37
N ILE A 138 12.03 -2.74 16.12
CA ILE A 138 12.15 -4.11 15.58
C ILE A 138 10.83 -4.58 14.96
N GLY A 139 9.71 -4.40 15.67
CA GLY A 139 8.39 -4.81 15.19
C GLY A 139 7.99 -4.08 13.90
N GLY A 140 8.14 -2.76 13.85
CA GLY A 140 7.85 -1.96 12.65
C GLY A 140 8.73 -2.36 11.45
N SER A 141 10.03 -2.61 11.70
CA SER A 141 10.95 -3.07 10.65
C SER A 141 10.56 -4.44 10.08
N LEU A 142 10.14 -5.38 10.93
CA LEU A 142 9.69 -6.71 10.50
C LEU A 142 8.39 -6.63 9.66
N VAL A 143 7.42 -5.81 10.09
CA VAL A 143 6.16 -5.60 9.34
C VAL A 143 6.46 -5.02 7.95
N GLU A 144 7.23 -3.94 7.86
CA GLU A 144 7.56 -3.31 6.58
C GLU A 144 8.41 -4.22 5.69
N SER A 145 9.36 -4.97 6.27
CA SER A 145 10.14 -5.97 5.52
C SER A 145 9.23 -7.05 4.92
N THR A 146 8.24 -7.50 5.67
CA THR A 146 7.24 -8.45 5.16
C THR A 146 6.40 -7.83 4.04
N PHE A 147 6.01 -6.57 4.16
CA PHE A 147 5.30 -5.86 3.10
C PHE A 147 6.17 -5.68 1.83
N ILE A 148 7.45 -5.38 1.98
CA ILE A 148 8.39 -5.32 0.86
C ILE A 148 8.44 -6.65 0.12
N VAL A 149 8.67 -7.76 0.83
CA VAL A 149 8.76 -9.09 0.22
C VAL A 149 7.46 -9.48 -0.49
N THR A 150 6.32 -9.33 0.17
CA THR A 150 5.02 -9.69 -0.42
C THR A 150 4.65 -8.81 -1.61
N ASN A 151 5.02 -7.53 -1.60
CA ASN A 151 4.78 -6.61 -2.70
C ASN A 151 5.70 -6.93 -3.90
N LEU A 152 6.97 -7.25 -3.68
CA LEU A 152 7.89 -7.72 -4.72
C LEU A 152 7.38 -9.00 -5.40
N LEU A 153 6.94 -9.98 -4.62
CA LEU A 153 6.33 -11.21 -5.15
C LEU A 153 5.07 -10.91 -5.99
N THR A 154 4.27 -9.94 -5.57
CA THR A 154 3.08 -9.53 -6.32
C THR A 154 3.44 -8.83 -7.62
N ILE A 155 4.44 -7.95 -7.63
CA ILE A 155 4.97 -7.32 -8.85
C ILE A 155 5.46 -8.39 -9.83
N TYR A 156 6.27 -9.34 -9.35
CA TYR A 156 6.76 -10.47 -10.15
C TYR A 156 5.62 -11.27 -10.80
N ARG A 157 4.58 -11.61 -10.00
CA ARG A 157 3.39 -12.34 -10.47
C ARG A 157 2.59 -11.54 -11.52
N LEU A 158 2.48 -10.23 -11.34
CA LEU A 158 1.80 -9.35 -12.32
C LEU A 158 2.58 -9.25 -13.62
N PHE A 159 3.91 -9.13 -13.55
CA PHE A 159 4.78 -9.08 -14.72
C PHE A 159 4.64 -10.33 -15.57
N HIS A 160 4.79 -11.52 -14.99
CA HIS A 160 4.62 -12.77 -15.72
C HIS A 160 3.19 -13.01 -16.22
N ALA A 161 2.18 -12.49 -15.54
CA ALA A 161 0.82 -12.57 -16.06
C ALA A 161 0.63 -11.70 -17.32
N GLN A 162 1.26 -10.53 -17.38
CA GLN A 162 1.24 -9.68 -18.58
C GLN A 162 1.98 -10.32 -19.76
N GLU A 163 3.15 -10.91 -19.52
CA GLU A 163 3.90 -11.61 -20.56
C GLU A 163 3.09 -12.76 -21.19
N ARG A 164 2.43 -13.57 -20.36
CA ARG A 164 1.57 -14.67 -20.84
C ARG A 164 0.41 -14.16 -21.70
N LEU A 165 -0.24 -13.09 -21.31
CA LEU A 165 -1.33 -12.49 -22.08
C LEU A 165 -0.84 -11.98 -23.43
N SER A 166 0.29 -11.30 -23.47
CA SER A 166 0.90 -10.80 -24.71
C SER A 166 1.26 -11.94 -25.66
N GLN A 167 1.83 -13.04 -25.17
CA GLN A 167 2.14 -14.22 -25.97
C GLN A 167 0.88 -14.87 -26.54
N THR A 168 -0.17 -14.99 -25.75
CA THR A 168 -1.45 -15.56 -26.19
C THR A 168 -2.08 -14.72 -27.31
N GLN A 169 -2.09 -13.39 -27.15
CA GLN A 169 -2.60 -12.47 -28.18
C GLN A 169 -1.80 -12.55 -29.47
N ASN A 170 -0.48 -12.61 -29.39
CA ASN A 170 0.39 -12.72 -30.55
C ASN A 170 0.16 -14.05 -31.31
N ASN A 171 0.01 -15.15 -30.58
CA ASN A 171 -0.27 -16.46 -31.20
C ASN A 171 -1.65 -16.48 -31.88
N GLN A 172 -2.67 -15.86 -31.28
CA GLN A 172 -4.01 -15.73 -31.89
C GLN A 172 -3.95 -14.89 -33.18
N PHE A 173 -3.23 -13.78 -33.16
CA PHE A 173 -3.04 -12.92 -34.32
C PHE A 173 -2.34 -13.66 -35.47
N LEU A 174 -1.28 -14.42 -35.15
CA LEU A 174 -0.57 -15.23 -36.18
C LEU A 174 -1.47 -16.32 -36.76
N ALA A 175 -2.27 -17.00 -35.94
CA ALA A 175 -3.22 -18.02 -36.38
C ALA A 175 -4.26 -17.46 -37.37
N SER A 176 -4.84 -16.30 -37.02
CA SER A 176 -5.86 -15.64 -37.86
C SER A 176 -5.32 -15.19 -39.22
N ASN A 177 -4.06 -14.74 -39.26
CA ASN A 177 -3.40 -14.33 -40.52
C ASN A 177 -3.04 -15.52 -41.41
N THR A 178 -2.75 -16.68 -40.84
CA THR A 178 -2.49 -17.90 -41.64
C THR A 178 -3.76 -18.45 -42.25
N GLU A 179 -4.89 -18.39 -41.58
CA GLU A 179 -6.18 -18.79 -42.13
C GLU A 179 -6.64 -17.89 -43.29
N SER A 180 -6.46 -16.56 -43.14
CA SER A 180 -6.84 -15.60 -44.20
C SER A 180 -5.95 -15.61 -45.44
N SER A 181 -4.79 -16.25 -45.42
CA SER A 181 -3.86 -16.36 -46.58
C SER A 181 -4.02 -17.67 -47.36
N THR A 182 -4.90 -18.57 -46.95
CA THR A 182 -5.18 -19.85 -47.59
C THR A 182 -6.51 -19.88 -48.36
N ASP A 183 -7.29 -18.81 -48.27
CA ASP A 183 -8.49 -18.56 -49.10
C ASP A 183 -8.16 -17.61 -50.27
#